data_a38cb2900206b4ddbfa1b503425798cd
#
_entry.id   a38cb2900206b4ddbfa1b503425798cd
#
_cell.length_a   1.000
_cell.length_b   1.000
_cell.length_c   1.000
_cell.angle_alpha   90.00
_cell.angle_beta   90.00
_cell.angle_gamma   90.00
#
_symmetry.space_group_name_H-M   'P 1'
#
loop_
_entity.id
_entity.type
_entity.pdbx_description
1 polymer ?
#
loop_
_entity_poly.entity_id
_entity_poly.type
_entity_poly.pdbx_seq_one_letter_code
_entity_poly.pdbx_strand_id
1 'polypeptide(L)'
;MSTHLVGQRVKRLEDPNLLSGRGQFVDDLHLPNMLHAAFLRSPFAHARITSFDLSEASSMPGVHMVWMAKDLPSNMRGRRLLLQVPNPAIRHSFTQEPLASEEVCFVGEPVAVVVAESRHLAEDACERIIIDYETLPVSADCESAIKPGAGTAHADLEDNIAAQFTLDFGDVDAAFRDAPHIFQDRYFQHRGTANPMEGRGIIAAHDPISDSFTVWSATQSPFIIRRALVDMFQVEESAIRVIAPKDVGGGFGPKGMSYPEDVVIPALARDLNRPVKWIEDRREHFLTTTQERDQIWDVSIAVDDDGKILGLRGRLAHDAGAYVPWGIITPYISTTTIAGPYVVPTFKFDTTVIFTNKPPTTPLRGAGRPQAVFAMERTLDLVAEMLNLDIAEIRRRNLIPANAMPYQMGLIFRDGAPVVYDSGDYPECQAMALKGCDYSGFEVRQMAARAEGRYIGIGIANAVEGTGLGPFEGATIKVMPSGRVALKTGAAPQGQAHHTTLAQLCAEELNISIDKIDVLTGDTNAVSLGVGTFASRIAVNAGSSVHLATQSVYGKLMKLAAAVLQVGEDDLEMEEGEIRITGEQGDSVTFSEL
;
A
#
# COMPACT_ATOMS: atom_id res chain seq x y z
N MET A 1 -25.06 -4.79 -31.53
CA MET A 1 -23.91 -5.68 -31.29
C MET A 1 -23.56 -5.58 -29.80
N SER A 2 -23.73 -6.65 -29.04
CA SER A 2 -23.31 -6.66 -27.62
C SER A 2 -21.82 -6.27 -27.57
N THR A 3 -21.53 -5.11 -27.02
CA THR A 3 -20.17 -4.60 -26.89
C THR A 3 -19.57 -5.20 -25.63
N HIS A 4 -19.04 -6.42 -25.71
CA HIS A 4 -18.22 -6.94 -24.62
C HIS A 4 -17.03 -6.01 -24.39
N LEU A 5 -17.06 -5.23 -23.31
CA LEU A 5 -15.99 -4.28 -22.94
C LEU A 5 -14.93 -4.95 -22.06
N VAL A 6 -15.34 -5.90 -21.22
CA VAL A 6 -14.43 -6.64 -20.33
C VAL A 6 -13.53 -7.54 -21.19
N GLY A 7 -12.22 -7.46 -20.97
CA GLY A 7 -11.21 -8.13 -21.78
C GLY A 7 -10.79 -7.37 -23.06
N GLN A 8 -11.45 -6.28 -23.40
CA GLN A 8 -11.06 -5.43 -24.53
C GLN A 8 -10.01 -4.39 -24.13
N ARG A 9 -9.20 -3.96 -25.10
CA ARG A 9 -8.24 -2.86 -24.95
C ARG A 9 -8.97 -1.52 -25.11
N VAL A 10 -9.66 -1.10 -24.05
CA VAL A 10 -10.34 0.20 -24.01
C VAL A 10 -9.33 1.33 -23.78
N LYS A 11 -9.50 2.46 -24.47
CA LYS A 11 -8.71 3.68 -24.22
C LYS A 11 -9.06 4.22 -22.85
N ARG A 12 -8.06 4.67 -22.10
CA ARG A 12 -8.25 5.23 -20.76
C ARG A 12 -9.07 6.52 -20.81
N LEU A 13 -10.09 6.62 -19.97
CA LEU A 13 -10.91 7.82 -19.81
C LEU A 13 -10.11 8.99 -19.21
N GLU A 14 -9.05 8.69 -18.48
CA GLU A 14 -8.16 9.66 -17.83
C GLU A 14 -7.19 10.34 -18.82
N ASP A 15 -6.78 9.63 -19.89
CA ASP A 15 -5.72 10.06 -20.79
C ASP A 15 -5.95 11.44 -21.45
N PRO A 16 -7.14 11.82 -21.91
CA PRO A 16 -7.34 13.14 -22.53
C PRO A 16 -6.96 14.31 -21.62
N ASN A 17 -7.22 14.20 -20.31
CA ASN A 17 -6.85 15.23 -19.34
C ASN A 17 -5.37 15.18 -19.01
N LEU A 18 -4.82 13.99 -18.74
CA LEU A 18 -3.42 13.81 -18.39
C LEU A 18 -2.48 14.23 -19.53
N LEU A 19 -2.76 13.81 -20.77
CA LEU A 19 -1.93 14.13 -21.94
C LEU A 19 -2.02 15.61 -22.35
N SER A 20 -3.08 16.31 -21.98
CA SER A 20 -3.25 17.73 -22.26
C SER A 20 -2.86 18.67 -21.10
N GLY A 21 -2.21 18.13 -20.04
CA GLY A 21 -1.79 18.91 -18.88
C GLY A 21 -2.94 19.41 -18.00
N ARG A 22 -4.10 18.74 -18.05
CA ARG A 22 -5.29 19.07 -17.25
C ARG A 22 -5.52 18.04 -16.13
N GLY A 23 -4.50 17.28 -15.75
CA GLY A 23 -4.51 16.45 -14.55
C GLY A 23 -4.73 17.31 -13.30
N GLN A 24 -5.34 16.73 -12.26
CA GLN A 24 -5.66 17.42 -11.01
C GLN A 24 -5.03 16.66 -9.84
N PHE A 25 -3.78 16.99 -9.55
CA PHE A 25 -3.02 16.49 -8.41
C PHE A 25 -3.22 17.41 -7.19
N VAL A 26 -2.77 16.98 -6.03
CA VAL A 26 -2.99 17.76 -4.79
C VAL A 26 -2.34 19.14 -4.87
N ASP A 27 -1.18 19.27 -5.54
CA ASP A 27 -0.49 20.56 -5.67
C ASP A 27 -1.18 21.53 -6.64
N ASP A 28 -1.99 21.03 -7.57
CA ASP A 28 -2.78 21.85 -8.50
C ASP A 28 -4.01 22.52 -7.84
N LEU A 29 -4.37 22.07 -6.64
CA LEU A 29 -5.52 22.61 -5.93
C LEU A 29 -5.18 23.92 -5.22
N HIS A 30 -6.02 24.95 -5.43
CA HIS A 30 -5.90 26.26 -4.81
C HIS A 30 -7.21 26.67 -4.17
N LEU A 31 -7.14 27.08 -2.91
CA LEU A 31 -8.28 27.61 -2.16
C LEU A 31 -8.08 29.11 -1.88
N PRO A 32 -9.15 29.90 -1.77
CA PRO A 32 -9.05 31.31 -1.40
C PRO A 32 -8.34 31.48 -0.05
N ASN A 33 -7.44 32.47 0.04
CA ASN A 33 -6.67 32.81 1.26
C ASN A 33 -5.83 31.66 1.83
N MET A 34 -5.46 30.67 1.02
CA MET A 34 -4.67 29.52 1.42
C MET A 34 -3.27 29.92 1.89
N LEU A 35 -2.81 29.32 2.97
CA LEU A 35 -1.46 29.43 3.49
C LEU A 35 -0.64 28.16 3.16
N HIS A 36 0.68 28.26 3.33
CA HIS A 36 1.61 27.19 3.03
C HIS A 36 2.41 26.80 4.29
N ALA A 37 2.57 25.51 4.50
CA ALA A 37 3.34 24.97 5.60
C ALA A 37 4.67 24.37 5.11
N ALA A 38 5.69 24.45 5.96
CA ALA A 38 6.94 23.72 5.88
C ALA A 38 7.27 23.09 7.24
N PHE A 39 7.87 21.90 7.22
CA PHE A 39 8.27 21.21 8.45
C PHE A 39 9.77 21.30 8.66
N LEU A 40 10.19 21.68 9.85
CA LEU A 40 11.57 21.50 10.30
C LEU A 40 11.76 20.04 10.70
N ARG A 41 12.77 19.42 10.10
CA ARG A 41 13.10 18.00 10.27
C ARG A 41 14.35 17.82 11.10
N SER A 42 14.37 16.78 11.95
CA SER A 42 15.57 16.43 12.71
C SER A 42 16.76 16.11 11.81
N PRO A 43 17.93 16.72 12.07
CA PRO A 43 19.19 16.33 11.43
C PRO A 43 19.88 15.15 12.12
N PHE A 44 19.37 14.72 13.29
CA PHE A 44 19.94 13.65 14.11
C PHE A 44 19.15 12.36 14.00
N ALA A 45 19.86 11.24 14.02
CA ALA A 45 19.26 9.92 14.04
C ALA A 45 18.68 9.56 15.41
N HIS A 46 19.33 10.04 16.50
CA HIS A 46 18.84 9.88 17.86
C HIS A 46 19.39 11.00 18.75
N ALA A 47 18.51 11.81 19.30
CA ALA A 47 18.88 12.90 20.18
C ALA A 47 17.70 13.34 21.04
N ARG A 48 18.00 13.87 22.23
CA ARG A 48 17.04 14.57 23.08
C ARG A 48 16.96 16.03 22.68
N ILE A 49 15.74 16.58 22.62
CA ILE A 49 15.51 18.02 22.41
C ILE A 49 15.67 18.70 23.76
N THR A 50 16.67 19.59 23.92
CA THR A 50 16.99 20.24 25.19
C THR A 50 16.48 21.67 25.28
N SER A 51 16.57 22.42 24.19
CA SER A 51 16.02 23.77 24.10
C SER A 51 15.68 24.16 22.68
N PHE A 52 14.93 25.23 22.51
CA PHE A 52 14.60 25.79 21.19
C PHE A 52 14.32 27.29 21.28
N ASP A 53 14.63 28.00 20.19
CA ASP A 53 14.28 29.40 20.00
C ASP A 53 13.53 29.59 18.68
N LEU A 54 12.28 30.05 18.77
CA LEU A 54 11.38 30.31 17.65
C LEU A 54 11.23 31.81 17.33
N SER A 55 11.91 32.68 18.10
CA SER A 55 11.64 34.12 18.10
C SER A 55 11.89 34.78 16.75
N GLU A 56 13.00 34.44 16.08
CA GLU A 56 13.33 34.99 14.76
C GLU A 56 12.32 34.50 13.71
N ALA A 57 12.05 33.21 13.65
CA ALA A 57 11.07 32.63 12.70
C ALA A 57 9.68 33.23 12.87
N SER A 58 9.21 33.36 14.12
CA SER A 58 7.88 33.89 14.42
C SER A 58 7.74 35.39 14.11
N SER A 59 8.82 36.16 14.09
CA SER A 59 8.83 37.59 13.81
C SER A 59 8.96 37.92 12.32
N MET A 60 9.19 36.95 11.45
CA MET A 60 9.34 37.16 10.02
C MET A 60 8.03 37.64 9.39
N PRO A 61 8.05 38.73 8.58
CA PRO A 61 6.86 39.21 7.89
C PRO A 61 6.24 38.13 7.00
N GLY A 62 4.92 37.92 7.11
CA GLY A 62 4.20 36.91 6.33
C GLY A 62 4.25 35.50 6.93
N VAL A 63 4.92 35.28 8.05
CA VAL A 63 4.77 34.08 8.88
C VAL A 63 3.57 34.27 9.80
N HIS A 64 2.67 33.28 9.80
CA HIS A 64 1.41 33.33 10.57
C HIS A 64 1.45 32.46 11.80
N MET A 65 2.22 31.35 11.77
CA MET A 65 2.30 30.39 12.88
C MET A 65 3.57 29.59 12.85
N VAL A 66 4.11 29.31 14.03
CA VAL A 66 5.24 28.39 14.24
C VAL A 66 4.86 27.49 15.43
N TRP A 67 4.77 26.18 15.21
CA TRP A 67 4.46 25.22 16.26
C TRP A 67 5.59 24.22 16.47
N MET A 68 5.77 23.87 17.73
CA MET A 68 6.43 22.65 18.19
C MET A 68 5.40 21.76 18.92
N ALA A 69 5.81 20.59 19.40
CA ALA A 69 4.92 19.65 20.08
C ALA A 69 4.13 20.26 21.24
N LYS A 70 4.74 21.19 22.02
CA LYS A 70 4.08 21.91 23.11
C LYS A 70 2.93 22.82 22.68
N ASP A 71 2.98 23.30 21.42
CA ASP A 71 2.03 24.26 20.86
C ASP A 71 0.83 23.56 20.21
N LEU A 72 0.90 22.24 20.02
CA LEU A 72 -0.22 21.44 19.53
C LEU A 72 -1.46 21.60 20.43
N PRO A 73 -2.68 21.49 19.89
CA PRO A 73 -3.92 21.44 20.67
C PRO A 73 -3.84 20.40 21.79
N SER A 74 -4.45 20.72 22.95
CA SER A 74 -4.33 19.91 24.16
C SER A 74 -4.75 18.44 23.98
N ASN A 75 -5.71 18.19 23.10
CA ASN A 75 -6.18 16.85 22.74
C ASN A 75 -5.22 16.08 21.80
N MET A 76 -4.16 16.71 21.31
CA MET A 76 -3.13 16.08 20.46
C MET A 76 -1.80 15.87 21.18
N ARG A 77 -1.52 16.66 22.24
CA ARG A 77 -0.24 16.60 22.97
C ARG A 77 -0.02 15.24 23.61
N GLY A 78 1.18 14.67 23.43
CA GLY A 78 1.56 13.38 23.98
C GLY A 78 0.82 12.19 23.38
N ARG A 79 0.01 12.42 22.35
CA ARG A 79 -0.65 11.34 21.60
C ARG A 79 0.20 10.90 20.42
N ARG A 80 0.12 9.63 20.12
CA ARG A 80 0.76 8.99 18.99
C ARG A 80 -0.26 8.70 17.90
N LEU A 81 0.18 8.63 16.64
CA LEU A 81 -0.65 8.19 15.53
C LEU A 81 -1.16 6.77 15.74
N LEU A 82 -2.27 6.42 15.11
CA LEU A 82 -2.86 5.09 15.21
C LEU A 82 -1.92 3.99 14.68
N LEU A 83 -1.75 2.93 15.46
CA LEU A 83 -1.25 1.66 14.97
C LEU A 83 -2.31 1.02 14.06
N GLN A 84 -2.03 0.96 12.76
CA GLN A 84 -3.03 0.56 11.76
C GLN A 84 -3.44 -0.91 11.88
N VAL A 85 -2.50 -1.80 12.17
CA VAL A 85 -2.74 -3.24 12.29
C VAL A 85 -2.07 -3.77 13.56
N PRO A 86 -2.80 -3.80 14.68
CA PRO A 86 -2.31 -4.41 15.91
C PRO A 86 -2.11 -5.92 15.74
N ASN A 87 -1.14 -6.46 16.47
CA ASN A 87 -0.86 -7.90 16.51
C ASN A 87 -0.36 -8.27 17.93
N PRO A 88 -0.81 -9.41 18.50
CA PRO A 88 -0.40 -9.83 19.85
C PRO A 88 1.12 -10.05 20.02
N ALA A 89 1.85 -10.30 18.95
CA ALA A 89 3.30 -10.50 19.00
C ALA A 89 4.08 -9.17 19.16
N ILE A 90 3.43 -8.01 19.01
CA ILE A 90 4.05 -6.70 19.18
C ILE A 90 4.25 -6.45 20.70
N ARG A 91 5.52 -6.27 21.10
CA ARG A 91 5.91 -5.97 22.47
C ARG A 91 5.78 -4.48 22.80
N HIS A 92 6.16 -3.64 21.82
CA HIS A 92 6.12 -2.18 21.92
C HIS A 92 5.46 -1.58 20.67
N SER A 93 4.28 -0.98 20.85
CA SER A 93 3.45 -0.42 19.79
C SER A 93 3.80 1.04 19.46
N PHE A 94 5.10 1.37 19.39
CA PHE A 94 5.54 2.74 19.11
C PHE A 94 5.14 3.18 17.70
N THR A 95 4.37 4.26 17.65
CA THR A 95 4.05 5.03 16.45
C THR A 95 4.50 6.48 16.65
N GLN A 96 4.58 7.26 15.58
CA GLN A 96 5.07 8.64 15.65
C GLN A 96 4.10 9.54 16.44
N GLU A 97 4.65 10.54 17.09
CA GLU A 97 3.90 11.72 17.54
C GLU A 97 3.66 12.66 16.36
N PRO A 98 2.66 13.56 16.42
CA PRO A 98 2.45 14.59 15.39
C PRO A 98 3.66 15.50 15.15
N LEU A 99 4.36 15.86 16.23
CA LEU A 99 5.67 16.52 16.25
C LEU A 99 6.48 15.91 17.39
N ALA A 100 7.76 15.66 17.18
CA ALA A 100 8.64 15.11 18.19
C ALA A 100 8.70 16.04 19.43
N SER A 101 8.45 15.48 20.62
CA SER A 101 8.31 16.26 21.85
C SER A 101 9.60 16.31 22.70
N GLU A 102 10.16 15.17 23.03
CA GLU A 102 11.31 15.04 23.93
C GLU A 102 12.55 14.49 23.24
N GLU A 103 12.36 13.54 22.33
CA GLU A 103 13.44 12.92 21.55
C GLU A 103 13.10 12.82 20.06
N VAL A 104 14.13 12.73 19.25
CA VAL A 104 14.05 12.38 17.83
C VAL A 104 14.70 11.02 17.63
N CYS A 105 14.06 10.15 16.84
CA CYS A 105 14.44 8.76 16.69
C CYS A 105 14.94 8.39 15.28
N PHE A 106 14.86 9.31 14.32
CA PHE A 106 15.45 9.15 12.98
C PHE A 106 15.68 10.49 12.30
N VAL A 107 16.63 10.54 11.35
CA VAL A 107 16.88 11.73 10.51
C VAL A 107 15.67 11.98 9.63
N GLY A 108 15.08 13.17 9.72
CA GLY A 108 13.88 13.54 8.97
C GLY A 108 12.59 13.55 9.81
N GLU A 109 12.64 13.17 11.07
CA GLU A 109 11.48 13.23 11.96
C GLU A 109 10.99 14.68 12.14
N PRO A 110 9.66 14.97 12.06
CA PRO A 110 9.16 16.33 12.17
C PRO A 110 9.26 16.84 13.60
N VAL A 111 9.90 18.00 13.78
CA VAL A 111 10.11 18.63 15.09
C VAL A 111 9.29 19.91 15.25
N ALA A 112 9.22 20.71 14.19
CA ALA A 112 8.44 21.94 14.15
C ALA A 112 7.75 22.11 12.82
N VAL A 113 6.74 22.98 12.77
CA VAL A 113 6.06 23.37 11.54
C VAL A 113 5.90 24.89 11.51
N VAL A 114 6.12 25.47 10.35
CA VAL A 114 5.91 26.90 10.07
C VAL A 114 4.78 27.03 9.05
N VAL A 115 3.89 28.01 9.25
CA VAL A 115 2.87 28.38 8.28
C VAL A 115 3.07 29.84 7.85
N ALA A 116 3.15 30.06 6.55
CA ALA A 116 3.39 31.37 5.95
C ALA A 116 2.57 31.62 4.68
N GLU A 117 2.64 32.85 4.13
CA GLU A 117 1.93 33.24 2.90
C GLU A 117 2.41 32.49 1.65
N SER A 118 3.63 31.96 1.66
CA SER A 118 4.17 31.14 0.58
C SER A 118 5.01 29.99 1.15
N ARG A 119 5.19 28.93 0.33
CA ARG A 119 6.05 27.82 0.65
C ARG A 119 7.50 28.27 0.95
N HIS A 120 8.06 29.11 0.07
CA HIS A 120 9.44 29.59 0.21
C HIS A 120 9.65 30.35 1.53
N LEU A 121 8.70 31.20 1.89
CA LEU A 121 8.75 31.94 3.16
C LEU A 121 8.64 30.99 4.38
N ALA A 122 7.84 29.94 4.29
CA ALA A 122 7.75 28.94 5.35
C ALA A 122 9.06 28.14 5.49
N GLU A 123 9.71 27.80 4.37
CA GLU A 123 11.01 27.13 4.35
C GLU A 123 12.12 28.05 4.90
N ASP A 124 12.19 29.32 4.47
CA ASP A 124 13.14 30.32 4.99
C ASP A 124 12.98 30.52 6.51
N ALA A 125 11.73 30.51 7.00
CA ALA A 125 11.46 30.65 8.42
C ALA A 125 11.85 29.37 9.20
N CYS A 126 11.72 28.18 8.64
CA CYS A 126 12.24 26.96 9.26
C CYS A 126 13.76 27.04 9.51
N GLU A 127 14.52 27.68 8.62
CA GLU A 127 15.97 27.87 8.78
C GLU A 127 16.35 28.85 9.92
N ARG A 128 15.40 29.63 10.44
CA ARG A 128 15.56 30.55 11.55
C ARG A 128 15.23 29.95 12.90
N ILE A 129 14.72 28.72 12.94
CA ILE A 129 14.44 28.00 14.17
C ILE A 129 15.75 27.39 14.68
N ILE A 130 16.08 27.70 15.93
CA ILE A 130 17.24 27.11 16.61
C ILE A 130 16.74 26.03 17.55
N ILE A 131 17.33 24.84 17.47
CA ILE A 131 17.04 23.72 18.39
C ILE A 131 18.38 23.17 18.88
N ASP A 132 18.51 23.05 20.20
CA ASP A 132 19.65 22.39 20.83
C ASP A 132 19.31 20.91 21.08
N TYR A 133 20.25 20.06 20.70
CA TYR A 133 20.13 18.62 20.82
C TYR A 133 21.24 18.02 21.67
N GLU A 134 20.89 17.11 22.55
CA GLU A 134 21.83 16.20 23.21
C GLU A 134 21.81 14.86 22.47
N THR A 135 22.92 14.51 21.81
CA THR A 135 23.00 13.26 21.05
C THR A 135 22.92 12.03 21.94
N LEU A 136 22.16 11.05 21.52
CA LEU A 136 21.99 9.75 22.16
C LEU A 136 22.67 8.63 21.34
N PRO A 137 22.94 7.45 21.95
CA PRO A 137 23.45 6.30 21.21
C PRO A 137 22.51 5.92 20.07
N VAL A 138 23.07 5.57 18.90
CA VAL A 138 22.33 5.25 17.68
C VAL A 138 22.40 3.75 17.40
N SER A 139 21.26 3.14 17.13
CA SER A 139 21.13 1.79 16.58
C SER A 139 20.71 1.87 15.11
N ALA A 140 21.67 1.73 14.19
CA ALA A 140 21.44 1.85 12.74
C ALA A 140 21.50 0.50 11.98
N ASP A 141 21.89 -0.58 12.66
CA ASP A 141 21.99 -1.93 12.10
C ASP A 141 21.24 -2.93 12.98
N CYS A 142 20.33 -3.69 12.37
CA CYS A 142 19.43 -4.55 13.14
C CYS A 142 20.13 -5.72 13.84
N GLU A 143 21.26 -6.19 13.36
CA GLU A 143 22.01 -7.26 14.04
C GLU A 143 22.80 -6.74 15.24
N SER A 144 23.35 -5.53 15.13
CA SER A 144 24.05 -4.90 16.25
C SER A 144 23.06 -4.38 17.30
N ALA A 145 21.88 -3.95 16.91
CA ALA A 145 20.85 -3.41 17.77
C ALA A 145 20.31 -4.39 18.83
N ILE A 146 20.41 -5.71 18.58
CA ILE A 146 19.95 -6.75 19.52
C ILE A 146 21.09 -7.35 20.37
N LYS A 147 22.32 -6.85 20.24
CA LYS A 147 23.45 -7.31 21.05
C LYS A 147 23.40 -6.71 22.45
N PRO A 148 23.87 -7.45 23.47
CA PRO A 148 23.97 -6.90 24.81
C PRO A 148 24.78 -5.59 24.84
N GLY A 149 24.23 -4.54 25.45
CA GLY A 149 24.87 -3.23 25.57
C GLY A 149 24.73 -2.33 24.33
N ALA A 150 23.93 -2.72 23.35
CA ALA A 150 23.57 -1.83 22.24
C ALA A 150 22.77 -0.62 22.76
N GLY A 151 22.90 0.53 22.10
CA GLY A 151 22.00 1.65 22.32
C GLY A 151 20.57 1.28 21.90
N THR A 152 19.57 1.85 22.57
CA THR A 152 18.16 1.67 22.21
C THR A 152 17.69 2.72 21.22
N ALA A 153 16.78 2.36 20.34
CA ALA A 153 16.22 3.29 19.34
C ALA A 153 15.28 4.34 19.94
N HIS A 154 14.79 4.08 21.14
CA HIS A 154 14.03 5.01 21.99
C HIS A 154 14.62 4.96 23.40
N ALA A 155 14.69 6.11 24.06
CA ALA A 155 15.27 6.23 25.40
C ALA A 155 14.56 5.37 26.46
N ASP A 156 13.26 5.13 26.29
CA ASP A 156 12.40 4.37 27.22
C ASP A 156 12.46 2.84 27.02
N LEU A 157 13.21 2.34 26.04
CA LEU A 157 13.30 0.91 25.75
C LEU A 157 14.42 0.23 26.56
N GLU A 158 14.15 -0.99 27.03
CA GLU A 158 15.17 -1.86 27.60
C GLU A 158 15.97 -2.62 26.52
N ASP A 159 15.33 -2.96 25.40
CA ASP A 159 15.91 -3.57 24.21
C ASP A 159 15.25 -3.08 22.93
N ASN A 160 15.82 -3.39 21.78
CA ASN A 160 15.28 -2.96 20.47
C ASN A 160 14.31 -3.98 19.83
N ILE A 161 13.77 -4.92 20.57
CA ILE A 161 12.87 -5.94 20.00
C ILE A 161 11.43 -5.43 19.98
N ALA A 162 10.95 -5.05 18.80
CA ALA A 162 9.58 -4.63 18.59
C ALA A 162 8.57 -5.78 18.66
N ALA A 163 8.94 -6.94 18.09
CA ALA A 163 8.11 -8.13 18.09
C ALA A 163 8.95 -9.40 17.85
N GLN A 164 8.46 -10.54 18.33
CA GLN A 164 9.00 -11.86 18.02
C GLN A 164 7.86 -12.85 17.83
N PHE A 165 7.99 -13.73 16.83
CA PHE A 165 7.05 -14.80 16.59
C PHE A 165 7.70 -15.95 15.83
N THR A 166 7.16 -17.15 15.99
CA THR A 166 7.54 -18.35 15.23
C THR A 166 6.34 -18.82 14.42
N LEU A 167 6.57 -19.20 13.18
CA LEU A 167 5.61 -19.90 12.34
C LEU A 167 6.16 -21.29 12.00
N ASP A 168 5.38 -22.33 12.23
CA ASP A 168 5.82 -23.71 12.04
C ASP A 168 4.66 -24.65 11.66
N PHE A 169 4.99 -25.71 10.96
CA PHE A 169 4.14 -26.88 10.75
C PHE A 169 4.98 -28.12 10.40
N GLY A 170 4.43 -29.31 10.67
CA GLY A 170 5.11 -30.58 10.47
C GLY A 170 6.27 -30.80 11.46
N ASP A 171 6.99 -31.92 11.32
CA ASP A 171 8.16 -32.23 12.14
C ASP A 171 9.45 -31.86 11.39
N VAL A 172 9.84 -30.59 11.49
CA VAL A 172 11.03 -30.06 10.81
C VAL A 172 12.31 -30.67 11.34
N ASP A 173 12.36 -31.00 12.64
CA ASP A 173 13.58 -31.58 13.25
C ASP A 173 13.82 -33.00 12.77
N ALA A 174 12.77 -33.82 12.59
CA ALA A 174 12.88 -35.11 11.95
C ALA A 174 13.32 -35.00 10.48
N ALA A 175 12.69 -34.08 9.70
CA ALA A 175 13.07 -33.88 8.32
C ALA A 175 14.55 -33.49 8.14
N PHE A 176 15.07 -32.61 8.99
CA PHE A 176 16.48 -32.19 8.94
C PHE A 176 17.44 -33.24 9.47
N ARG A 177 17.04 -34.09 10.41
CA ARG A 177 17.87 -35.21 10.90
C ARG A 177 18.02 -36.30 9.84
N ASP A 178 16.95 -36.60 9.11
CA ASP A 178 16.84 -37.75 8.22
C ASP A 178 17.15 -37.44 6.76
N ALA A 179 17.30 -36.15 6.40
CA ALA A 179 17.60 -35.68 5.04
C ALA A 179 19.03 -36.08 4.59
N PRO A 180 19.20 -36.57 3.36
CA PRO A 180 20.52 -36.84 2.79
C PRO A 180 21.34 -35.56 2.54
N HIS A 181 20.67 -34.46 2.24
CA HIS A 181 21.32 -33.17 1.97
C HIS A 181 20.68 -32.04 2.75
N ILE A 182 21.52 -31.19 3.36
CA ILE A 182 21.14 -29.97 4.03
C ILE A 182 22.01 -28.83 3.48
N PHE A 183 21.38 -27.80 2.97
CA PHE A 183 22.06 -26.58 2.52
C PHE A 183 21.60 -25.40 3.34
N GLN A 184 22.48 -24.44 3.52
CA GLN A 184 22.15 -23.21 4.23
C GLN A 184 22.89 -22.03 3.62
N ASP A 185 22.24 -20.88 3.63
CA ASP A 185 22.86 -19.63 3.21
C ASP A 185 22.22 -18.44 3.95
N ARG A 186 22.87 -17.28 3.80
CA ARG A 186 22.46 -16.04 4.40
C ARG A 186 22.22 -14.97 3.34
N TYR A 187 21.02 -14.38 3.35
CA TYR A 187 20.62 -13.38 2.37
C TYR A 187 20.35 -12.04 3.03
N PHE A 188 20.86 -10.98 2.38
CA PHE A 188 20.67 -9.61 2.79
C PHE A 188 19.80 -8.89 1.75
N GLN A 189 18.78 -8.22 2.23
CA GLN A 189 17.95 -7.36 1.40
C GLN A 189 18.06 -5.94 1.90
N HIS A 190 18.59 -5.08 1.04
CA HIS A 190 18.78 -3.68 1.36
C HIS A 190 17.46 -2.97 1.57
N ARG A 191 17.49 -1.95 2.43
CA ARG A 191 16.42 -0.99 2.57
C ARG A 191 16.16 -0.28 1.24
N GLY A 192 14.88 -0.16 0.87
CA GLY A 192 14.42 0.51 -0.32
C GLY A 192 13.34 1.51 -0.01
N THR A 193 12.95 2.32 -1.00
CA THR A 193 11.81 3.22 -0.91
C THR A 193 11.06 3.25 -2.23
N ALA A 194 9.75 3.50 -2.18
CA ALA A 194 8.99 3.85 -3.38
C ALA A 194 9.31 5.29 -3.77
N ASN A 195 9.39 5.52 -5.07
CA ASN A 195 9.64 6.84 -5.63
C ASN A 195 8.48 7.24 -6.56
N PRO A 196 7.26 7.51 -6.03
CA PRO A 196 6.20 8.04 -6.86
C PRO A 196 6.63 9.39 -7.45
N MET A 197 6.16 9.70 -8.66
CA MET A 197 6.49 10.98 -9.31
C MET A 197 5.96 12.16 -8.50
N GLU A 198 4.77 12.03 -7.92
CA GLU A 198 4.22 12.96 -6.94
C GLU A 198 4.65 12.54 -5.52
N GLY A 199 5.21 13.46 -4.74
CA GLY A 199 5.45 13.32 -3.29
C GLY A 199 4.13 13.19 -2.51
N ARG A 200 4.20 13.15 -1.17
CA ARG A 200 3.03 13.32 -0.32
C ARG A 200 2.57 14.76 -0.38
N GLY A 201 1.31 15.00 -0.11
CA GLY A 201 0.78 16.36 -0.04
C GLY A 201 -0.61 16.35 0.56
N ILE A 202 -0.93 17.44 1.26
CA ILE A 202 -2.20 17.63 1.93
C ILE A 202 -2.61 19.10 1.90
N ILE A 203 -3.89 19.32 1.71
CA ILE A 203 -4.57 20.62 1.92
C ILE A 203 -5.69 20.36 2.92
N ALA A 204 -5.84 21.21 3.91
CA ALA A 204 -6.94 21.16 4.85
C ALA A 204 -7.65 22.50 4.95
N ALA A 205 -8.97 22.46 5.04
CA ALA A 205 -9.83 23.60 5.34
C ALA A 205 -10.77 23.21 6.47
N HIS A 206 -11.04 24.16 7.39
CA HIS A 206 -11.98 24.03 8.47
C HIS A 206 -13.14 24.99 8.30
N ASP A 207 -14.36 24.51 8.51
CA ASP A 207 -15.56 25.36 8.57
C ASP A 207 -15.92 25.58 10.06
N PRO A 208 -15.76 26.81 10.57
CA PRO A 208 -16.03 27.08 11.98
C PRO A 208 -17.53 27.07 12.34
N ILE A 209 -18.43 27.11 11.35
CA ILE A 209 -19.88 27.09 11.60
C ILE A 209 -20.35 25.67 11.93
N SER A 210 -19.91 24.72 11.12
CA SER A 210 -20.26 23.29 11.31
C SER A 210 -19.22 22.51 12.10
N ASP A 211 -18.11 23.12 12.49
CA ASP A 211 -16.92 22.51 13.10
C ASP A 211 -16.46 21.26 12.33
N SER A 212 -16.38 21.41 11.01
CA SER A 212 -16.05 20.30 10.11
C SER A 212 -14.81 20.56 9.26
N PHE A 213 -14.15 19.49 8.85
CA PHE A 213 -12.94 19.53 8.06
C PHE A 213 -13.18 18.96 6.66
N THR A 214 -12.63 19.65 5.65
CA THR A 214 -12.41 19.07 4.32
C THR A 214 -10.91 18.99 4.07
N VAL A 215 -10.44 17.77 3.80
CA VAL A 215 -9.03 17.45 3.62
C VAL A 215 -8.83 16.84 2.24
N TRP A 216 -7.93 17.40 1.44
CA TRP A 216 -7.45 16.80 0.19
C TRP A 216 -6.06 16.24 0.43
N SER A 217 -5.86 14.95 0.22
CA SER A 217 -4.57 14.29 0.45
C SER A 217 -4.20 13.39 -0.72
N ALA A 218 -2.93 13.44 -1.14
CA ALA A 218 -2.35 12.51 -2.11
C ALA A 218 -2.20 11.12 -1.47
N THR A 219 -3.31 10.45 -1.22
CA THR A 219 -3.40 9.20 -0.46
C THR A 219 -3.96 8.04 -1.25
N GLN A 220 -3.54 6.82 -0.92
CA GLN A 220 -4.16 5.56 -1.36
C GLN A 220 -5.42 5.21 -0.55
N SER A 221 -5.57 5.79 0.65
CA SER A 221 -6.51 5.34 1.67
C SER A 221 -7.17 6.49 2.41
N PRO A 222 -8.10 7.24 1.76
CA PRO A 222 -8.75 8.40 2.37
C PRO A 222 -9.50 8.04 3.67
N PHE A 223 -10.04 6.84 3.79
CA PHE A 223 -10.71 6.36 5.00
C PHE A 223 -9.75 6.12 6.17
N ILE A 224 -8.49 5.75 5.91
CA ILE A 224 -7.45 5.65 6.94
C ILE A 224 -7.10 7.03 7.48
N ILE A 225 -6.93 8.02 6.59
CA ILE A 225 -6.70 9.42 6.99
C ILE A 225 -7.89 9.93 7.82
N ARG A 226 -9.15 9.70 7.37
CA ARG A 226 -10.34 10.08 8.13
C ARG A 226 -10.33 9.48 9.54
N ARG A 227 -10.06 8.18 9.66
CA ARG A 227 -9.99 7.50 10.96
C ARG A 227 -8.90 8.08 11.86
N ALA A 228 -7.73 8.40 11.29
CA ALA A 228 -6.64 9.04 12.05
C ALA A 228 -7.02 10.42 12.58
N LEU A 229 -7.75 11.22 11.79
CA LEU A 229 -8.24 12.53 12.19
C LEU A 229 -9.34 12.44 13.25
N VAL A 230 -10.30 11.53 13.07
CA VAL A 230 -11.36 11.27 14.07
C VAL A 230 -10.76 10.88 15.41
N ASP A 231 -9.78 9.96 15.40
CA ASP A 231 -9.08 9.57 16.61
C ASP A 231 -8.28 10.74 17.21
N MET A 232 -7.47 11.42 16.41
CA MET A 232 -6.59 12.48 16.90
C MET A 232 -7.37 13.69 17.46
N PHE A 233 -8.45 14.08 16.79
CA PHE A 233 -9.25 15.25 17.17
C PHE A 233 -10.38 14.94 18.15
N GLN A 234 -10.72 13.66 18.33
CA GLN A 234 -11.83 13.21 19.17
C GLN A 234 -13.17 13.83 18.74
N VAL A 235 -13.44 13.80 17.43
CA VAL A 235 -14.66 14.32 16.80
C VAL A 235 -15.43 13.19 16.14
N GLU A 236 -16.70 13.45 15.79
CA GLU A 236 -17.52 12.51 15.04
C GLU A 236 -17.01 12.33 13.61
N GLU A 237 -17.22 11.14 13.06
CA GLU A 237 -16.78 10.80 11.70
C GLU A 237 -17.39 11.71 10.62
N SER A 238 -18.63 12.17 10.85
CA SER A 238 -19.35 13.09 9.96
C SER A 238 -18.73 14.48 9.86
N ALA A 239 -17.89 14.86 10.85
CA ALA A 239 -17.17 16.13 10.85
C ALA A 239 -15.93 16.11 9.93
N ILE A 240 -15.52 14.94 9.43
CA ILE A 240 -14.30 14.79 8.63
C ILE A 240 -14.62 14.26 7.23
N ARG A 241 -14.34 15.07 6.22
CA ARG A 241 -14.34 14.64 4.81
C ARG A 241 -12.92 14.61 4.28
N VAL A 242 -12.48 13.45 3.76
CA VAL A 242 -11.20 13.29 3.10
C VAL A 242 -11.42 12.96 1.62
N ILE A 243 -10.70 13.63 0.75
CA ILE A 243 -10.79 13.52 -0.70
C ILE A 243 -9.39 13.20 -1.24
N ALA A 244 -9.23 12.04 -1.86
CA ALA A 244 -8.10 11.83 -2.75
C ALA A 244 -8.34 12.63 -4.03
N PRO A 245 -7.40 13.46 -4.51
CA PRO A 245 -7.53 14.17 -5.78
C PRO A 245 -7.87 13.20 -6.92
N LYS A 246 -8.45 13.74 -7.99
CA LYS A 246 -8.82 12.94 -9.17
C LYS A 246 -7.64 12.17 -9.74
N ASP A 247 -6.46 12.78 -9.68
CA ASP A 247 -5.21 12.19 -10.10
C ASP A 247 -4.23 12.16 -8.91
N VAL A 248 -3.61 11.01 -8.70
CA VAL A 248 -2.53 10.82 -7.72
C VAL A 248 -1.34 10.21 -8.45
N GLY A 249 -0.19 10.85 -8.35
CA GLY A 249 1.03 10.57 -9.10
C GLY A 249 1.85 9.39 -8.57
N GLY A 250 1.18 8.26 -8.30
CA GLY A 250 1.77 7.05 -7.73
C GLY A 250 1.61 6.96 -6.22
N GLY A 251 1.59 5.72 -5.70
CA GLY A 251 1.47 5.46 -4.26
C GLY A 251 2.41 4.35 -3.82
N PHE A 252 2.24 3.15 -4.37
CA PHE A 252 3.05 1.93 -4.21
C PHE A 252 3.14 1.38 -2.79
N GLY A 253 2.41 1.95 -1.82
CA GLY A 253 2.39 1.56 -0.41
C GLY A 253 2.57 2.73 0.56
N PRO A 254 3.61 3.58 0.47
CA PRO A 254 3.85 4.67 1.41
C PRO A 254 2.68 5.64 1.57
N LYS A 255 1.90 5.91 0.53
CA LYS A 255 0.70 6.76 0.62
C LYS A 255 -0.54 6.02 1.18
N GLY A 256 -0.38 4.79 1.68
CA GLY A 256 -1.47 3.98 2.24
C GLY A 256 -1.70 4.15 3.74
N MET A 257 -0.99 5.05 4.40
CA MET A 257 -1.08 5.27 5.84
C MET A 257 -1.25 6.75 6.18
N SER A 258 -1.50 7.05 7.45
CA SER A 258 -1.46 8.41 7.99
C SER A 258 -0.06 8.76 8.50
N TYR A 259 0.36 9.98 8.24
CA TYR A 259 1.61 10.57 8.69
C TYR A 259 1.36 11.72 9.67
N PRO A 260 2.39 12.20 10.38
CA PRO A 260 2.30 13.39 11.22
C PRO A 260 1.67 14.59 10.51
N GLU A 261 2.04 14.83 9.26
CA GLU A 261 1.54 15.94 8.45
C GLU A 261 0.02 15.86 8.22
N ASP A 262 -0.53 14.64 8.10
CA ASP A 262 -1.97 14.43 7.87
C ASP A 262 -2.84 14.87 9.06
N VAL A 263 -2.27 14.98 10.26
CA VAL A 263 -2.99 15.47 11.45
C VAL A 263 -2.60 16.88 11.85
N VAL A 264 -1.35 17.31 11.59
CA VAL A 264 -0.87 18.64 11.93
C VAL A 264 -1.47 19.72 11.03
N ILE A 265 -1.52 19.49 9.70
CA ILE A 265 -2.04 20.47 8.75
C ILE A 265 -3.53 20.79 8.98
N PRO A 266 -4.44 19.82 9.22
CA PRO A 266 -5.82 20.14 9.61
C PRO A 266 -5.93 20.90 10.95
N ALA A 267 -5.10 20.60 11.94
CA ALA A 267 -5.07 21.33 13.20
C ALA A 267 -4.70 22.82 12.99
N LEU A 268 -3.66 23.07 12.16
CA LEU A 268 -3.26 24.42 11.78
C LEU A 268 -4.36 25.17 11.01
N ALA A 269 -5.04 24.50 10.09
CA ALA A 269 -6.14 25.10 9.34
C ALA A 269 -7.30 25.54 10.24
N ARG A 270 -7.59 24.76 11.31
CA ARG A 270 -8.60 25.12 12.31
C ARG A 270 -8.18 26.34 13.12
N ASP A 271 -6.97 26.33 13.67
CA ASP A 271 -6.50 27.41 14.54
C ASP A 271 -6.31 28.74 13.81
N LEU A 272 -5.90 28.68 12.53
CA LEU A 272 -5.74 29.87 11.68
C LEU A 272 -7.07 30.31 11.02
N ASN A 273 -8.08 29.46 11.04
CA ASN A 273 -9.34 29.66 10.30
C ASN A 273 -9.08 30.02 8.81
N ARG A 274 -8.06 29.38 8.22
CA ARG A 274 -7.64 29.55 6.82
C ARG A 274 -7.20 28.19 6.27
N PRO A 275 -7.41 27.90 4.98
CA PRO A 275 -6.86 26.69 4.38
C PRO A 275 -5.33 26.67 4.49
N VAL A 276 -4.77 25.50 4.79
CA VAL A 276 -3.32 25.29 4.86
C VAL A 276 -2.93 24.15 3.92
N LYS A 277 -1.86 24.35 3.15
CA LYS A 277 -1.29 23.41 2.19
C LYS A 277 0.13 23.05 2.58
N TRP A 278 0.45 21.77 2.52
CA TRP A 278 1.81 21.25 2.56
C TRP A 278 2.05 20.29 1.41
N ILE A 279 3.19 20.39 0.75
CA ILE A 279 3.62 19.50 -0.33
C ILE A 279 5.04 19.04 -0.02
N GLU A 280 5.24 17.74 0.01
CA GLU A 280 6.54 17.09 0.20
C GLU A 280 7.46 17.34 -1.00
N ASP A 281 8.69 17.74 -0.76
CA ASP A 281 9.71 17.71 -1.79
C ASP A 281 10.42 16.35 -1.88
N ARG A 282 11.27 16.17 -2.90
CA ARG A 282 11.96 14.89 -3.10
C ARG A 282 13.01 14.60 -2.03
N ARG A 283 13.63 15.60 -1.43
CA ARG A 283 14.58 15.45 -0.34
C ARG A 283 13.86 15.00 0.93
N GLU A 284 12.75 15.65 1.29
CA GLU A 284 11.90 15.24 2.39
C GLU A 284 11.43 13.79 2.19
N HIS A 285 10.99 13.43 0.97
CA HIS A 285 10.53 12.08 0.66
C HIS A 285 11.55 11.00 1.05
N PHE A 286 12.81 11.20 0.71
CA PHE A 286 13.87 10.24 1.05
C PHE A 286 14.18 10.18 2.55
N LEU A 287 13.95 11.27 3.28
CA LEU A 287 14.24 11.36 4.71
C LEU A 287 13.08 10.92 5.61
N THR A 288 11.82 11.13 5.18
CA THR A 288 10.66 11.06 6.08
C THR A 288 9.63 10.03 5.69
N THR A 289 9.49 9.73 4.38
CA THR A 289 8.51 8.76 3.91
C THR A 289 8.95 7.36 4.30
N THR A 290 7.99 6.53 4.66
CA THR A 290 8.27 5.15 5.07
C THR A 290 8.98 4.38 3.97
N GLN A 291 9.87 3.51 4.39
CA GLN A 291 10.74 2.68 3.56
C GLN A 291 10.28 1.23 3.59
N GLU A 292 11.01 0.36 2.90
CA GLU A 292 10.66 -1.06 2.81
C GLU A 292 11.89 -1.97 2.92
N ARG A 293 11.64 -3.28 2.97
CA ARG A 293 12.66 -4.34 3.02
C ARG A 293 13.49 -4.27 4.28
N ASP A 294 14.82 -4.24 4.14
CA ASP A 294 15.79 -4.28 5.23
C ASP A 294 15.63 -5.56 6.07
N GLN A 295 15.88 -6.69 5.42
CA GLN A 295 15.71 -8.01 5.99
C GLN A 295 16.99 -8.83 5.86
N ILE A 296 17.29 -9.59 6.91
CA ILE A 296 18.37 -10.58 6.94
C ILE A 296 17.72 -11.93 7.16
N TRP A 297 18.00 -12.85 6.25
CA TRP A 297 17.49 -14.20 6.26
C TRP A 297 18.62 -15.19 6.47
N ASP A 298 18.53 -16.02 7.49
CA ASP A 298 19.30 -17.26 7.63
C ASP A 298 18.37 -18.42 7.22
N VAL A 299 18.61 -19.02 6.06
CA VAL A 299 17.74 -20.07 5.50
C VAL A 299 18.48 -21.39 5.45
N SER A 300 17.84 -22.45 5.93
CA SER A 300 18.31 -23.83 5.78
C SER A 300 17.22 -24.66 5.10
N ILE A 301 17.62 -25.46 4.12
CA ILE A 301 16.74 -26.34 3.35
C ILE A 301 17.26 -27.79 3.43
N ALA A 302 16.34 -28.71 3.70
CA ALA A 302 16.59 -30.16 3.67
C ALA A 302 15.96 -30.72 2.37
N VAL A 303 16.74 -31.49 1.60
CA VAL A 303 16.29 -32.07 0.34
C VAL A 303 16.74 -33.54 0.22
N ASP A 304 16.04 -34.32 -0.61
CA ASP A 304 16.48 -35.68 -0.97
C ASP A 304 17.52 -35.65 -2.10
N ASP A 305 17.97 -36.84 -2.55
CA ASP A 305 18.97 -37.01 -3.61
C ASP A 305 18.53 -36.43 -4.96
N ASP A 306 17.23 -36.33 -5.19
CA ASP A 306 16.63 -35.75 -6.38
C ASP A 306 16.38 -34.22 -6.26
N GLY A 307 16.71 -33.63 -5.12
CA GLY A 307 16.49 -32.23 -4.83
C GLY A 307 15.04 -31.87 -4.45
N LYS A 308 14.21 -32.87 -4.09
CA LYS A 308 12.88 -32.59 -3.54
C LYS A 308 12.99 -32.07 -2.12
N ILE A 309 12.23 -31.02 -1.84
CA ILE A 309 12.21 -30.37 -0.52
C ILE A 309 11.57 -31.32 0.50
N LEU A 310 12.26 -31.55 1.59
CA LEU A 310 11.80 -32.30 2.76
C LEU A 310 11.45 -31.36 3.92
N GLY A 311 12.13 -30.21 4.00
CA GLY A 311 11.87 -29.22 5.02
C GLY A 311 12.58 -27.90 4.77
N LEU A 312 11.99 -26.83 5.31
CA LEU A 312 12.52 -25.47 5.26
C LEU A 312 12.49 -24.87 6.65
N ARG A 313 13.63 -24.33 7.12
CA ARG A 313 13.71 -23.62 8.40
C ARG A 313 14.66 -22.45 8.35
N GLY A 314 14.51 -21.52 9.30
CA GLY A 314 15.43 -20.40 9.35
C GLY A 314 15.07 -19.33 10.36
N ARG A 315 15.74 -18.19 10.20
CA ARG A 315 15.48 -16.96 10.98
C ARG A 315 15.35 -15.79 10.05
N LEU A 316 14.44 -14.88 10.41
CA LEU A 316 14.26 -13.58 9.78
C LEU A 316 14.50 -12.48 10.80
N ALA A 317 15.49 -11.62 10.56
CA ALA A 317 15.62 -10.34 11.23
C ALA A 317 15.07 -9.24 10.30
N HIS A 318 14.11 -8.46 10.80
CA HIS A 318 13.46 -7.37 10.05
C HIS A 318 13.70 -6.04 10.76
N ASP A 319 14.29 -5.09 10.05
CA ASP A 319 14.48 -3.72 10.53
C ASP A 319 13.19 -2.92 10.37
N ALA A 320 12.54 -2.62 11.48
CA ALA A 320 11.30 -1.84 11.50
C ALA A 320 11.52 -0.33 11.30
N GLY A 321 12.75 0.15 11.46
CA GLY A 321 13.02 1.56 11.70
C GLY A 321 12.61 1.97 13.12
N ALA A 322 12.42 3.25 13.36
CA ALA A 322 12.11 3.77 14.69
C ALA A 322 10.67 3.49 15.16
N TYR A 323 9.75 3.17 14.26
CA TYR A 323 8.32 3.02 14.55
C TYR A 323 7.68 1.88 13.77
N VAL A 324 6.55 1.39 14.24
CA VAL A 324 5.77 0.28 13.63
C VAL A 324 4.34 0.71 13.24
N PRO A 325 4.15 1.73 12.39
CA PRO A 325 2.82 2.29 12.10
C PRO A 325 1.86 1.29 11.47
N TRP A 326 2.35 0.29 10.74
CA TRP A 326 1.59 -0.84 10.19
C TRP A 326 1.80 -2.15 10.96
N GLY A 327 2.34 -2.08 12.17
CA GLY A 327 2.68 -3.25 12.97
C GLY A 327 3.72 -4.14 12.27
N ILE A 328 3.49 -5.43 12.30
CA ILE A 328 4.42 -6.45 11.77
C ILE A 328 3.96 -7.07 10.45
N ILE A 329 3.14 -6.37 9.67
CA ILE A 329 2.57 -6.91 8.41
C ILE A 329 3.66 -7.41 7.47
N THR A 330 4.68 -6.58 7.20
CA THR A 330 5.74 -6.94 6.23
C THR A 330 6.50 -8.20 6.64
N PRO A 331 7.10 -8.31 7.85
CA PRO A 331 7.80 -9.52 8.24
C PRO A 331 6.87 -10.73 8.37
N TYR A 332 5.63 -10.55 8.81
CA TYR A 332 4.66 -11.65 8.90
C TYR A 332 4.33 -12.22 7.51
N ILE A 333 4.05 -11.37 6.52
CA ILE A 333 3.81 -11.79 5.13
C ILE A 333 5.07 -12.44 4.57
N SER A 334 6.27 -11.87 4.81
CA SER A 334 7.52 -12.46 4.36
C SER A 334 7.66 -13.91 4.86
N THR A 335 7.45 -14.12 6.15
CA THR A 335 7.58 -15.47 6.75
C THR A 335 6.50 -16.43 6.26
N THR A 336 5.25 -15.99 6.11
CA THR A 336 4.15 -16.87 5.65
C THR A 336 4.22 -17.22 4.17
N THR A 337 5.00 -16.49 3.37
CA THR A 337 5.02 -16.66 1.91
C THR A 337 6.35 -17.16 1.35
N ILE A 338 7.36 -17.45 2.22
CA ILE A 338 8.67 -17.91 1.74
C ILE A 338 8.61 -19.27 1.04
N ALA A 339 7.69 -20.15 1.42
CA ALA A 339 7.50 -21.43 0.72
C ALA A 339 7.10 -21.26 -0.76
N GLY A 340 6.57 -20.09 -1.15
CA GLY A 340 6.23 -19.78 -2.54
C GLY A 340 5.25 -20.79 -3.16
N PRO A 341 5.37 -21.09 -4.46
CA PRO A 341 4.54 -22.09 -5.14
C PRO A 341 5.06 -23.51 -4.99
N TYR A 342 5.86 -23.81 -3.97
CA TYR A 342 6.53 -25.10 -3.82
C TYR A 342 5.89 -25.97 -2.74
N VAL A 343 5.98 -27.28 -2.93
CA VAL A 343 5.61 -28.27 -1.91
C VAL A 343 6.68 -28.27 -0.83
N VAL A 344 6.35 -27.79 0.36
CA VAL A 344 7.20 -27.77 1.54
C VAL A 344 6.52 -28.58 2.63
N PRO A 345 6.96 -29.83 2.93
CA PRO A 345 6.26 -30.71 3.88
C PRO A 345 6.40 -30.30 5.35
N THR A 346 7.53 -29.69 5.72
CA THR A 346 7.80 -29.23 7.08
C THR A 346 8.45 -27.86 7.07
N PHE A 347 8.09 -27.01 8.03
CA PHE A 347 8.45 -25.61 8.03
C PHE A 347 8.64 -25.06 9.44
N LYS A 348 9.69 -24.22 9.64
CA LYS A 348 9.83 -23.43 10.88
C LYS A 348 10.68 -22.19 10.64
N PHE A 349 10.13 -21.03 10.92
CA PHE A 349 10.86 -19.76 10.91
C PHE A 349 10.62 -18.96 12.18
N ASP A 350 11.73 -18.51 12.78
CA ASP A 350 11.74 -17.57 13.88
C ASP A 350 11.95 -16.17 13.33
N THR A 351 11.03 -15.26 13.61
CA THR A 351 11.07 -13.87 13.13
C THR A 351 11.26 -12.91 14.28
N THR A 352 12.25 -12.02 14.16
CA THR A 352 12.51 -10.93 15.09
C THR A 352 12.36 -9.60 14.34
N VAL A 353 11.51 -8.72 14.85
CA VAL A 353 11.29 -7.36 14.35
C VAL A 353 12.02 -6.40 15.29
N ILE A 354 12.86 -5.53 14.72
CA ILE A 354 13.88 -4.81 15.47
C ILE A 354 13.72 -3.31 15.21
N PHE A 355 13.68 -2.52 16.28
CA PHE A 355 13.77 -1.07 16.19
C PHE A 355 15.18 -0.61 15.85
N THR A 356 15.28 0.41 14.99
CA THR A 356 16.51 1.11 14.65
C THR A 356 16.23 2.60 14.46
N ASN A 357 17.26 3.43 14.53
CA ASN A 357 17.13 4.87 14.32
C ASN A 357 17.11 5.26 12.82
N LYS A 358 16.16 4.65 12.09
CA LYS A 358 15.90 4.87 10.67
C LYS A 358 14.41 5.18 10.43
N PRO A 359 14.03 5.74 9.27
CA PRO A 359 12.62 5.87 8.92
C PRO A 359 11.87 4.53 9.04
N PRO A 360 10.59 4.50 9.43
CA PRO A 360 9.83 3.26 9.57
C PRO A 360 9.76 2.46 8.29
N THR A 361 9.74 1.12 8.39
CA THR A 361 9.42 0.25 7.26
C THR A 361 7.94 -0.10 7.25
N THR A 362 7.34 -0.05 6.06
CA THR A 362 5.93 -0.37 5.84
C THR A 362 5.74 -1.21 4.57
N PRO A 363 4.55 -1.78 4.34
CA PRO A 363 4.27 -2.47 3.11
C PRO A 363 4.50 -1.58 1.87
N LEU A 364 5.40 -1.98 1.00
CA LEU A 364 5.56 -1.47 -0.35
C LEU A 364 5.09 -2.56 -1.33
N ARG A 365 4.78 -2.22 -2.57
CA ARG A 365 4.25 -3.12 -3.61
C ARG A 365 4.84 -4.53 -3.54
N GLY A 366 3.98 -5.53 -3.23
CA GLY A 366 4.36 -6.91 -2.89
C GLY A 366 4.34 -7.23 -1.39
N ALA A 367 4.58 -6.23 -0.49
CA ALA A 367 4.36 -6.29 0.96
C ALA A 367 4.95 -7.54 1.65
N GLY A 368 6.25 -7.77 1.53
CA GLY A 368 6.95 -8.91 2.14
C GLY A 368 7.14 -10.11 1.20
N ARG A 369 6.30 -10.29 0.19
CA ARG A 369 6.44 -11.37 -0.80
C ARG A 369 7.71 -11.25 -1.66
N PRO A 370 8.11 -10.09 -2.18
CA PRO A 370 9.37 -9.97 -2.92
C PRO A 370 10.57 -10.41 -2.11
N GLN A 371 10.55 -10.13 -0.79
CA GLN A 371 11.61 -10.52 0.13
C GLN A 371 11.66 -12.05 0.28
N ALA A 372 10.51 -12.67 0.49
CA ALA A 372 10.33 -14.11 0.62
C ALA A 372 10.74 -14.84 -0.68
N VAL A 373 10.28 -14.35 -1.83
CA VAL A 373 10.63 -14.89 -3.16
C VAL A 373 12.14 -14.84 -3.36
N PHE A 374 12.79 -13.70 -3.08
CA PHE A 374 14.25 -13.61 -3.20
C PHE A 374 14.96 -14.66 -2.35
N ALA A 375 14.60 -14.81 -1.07
CA ALA A 375 15.24 -15.75 -0.17
C ALA A 375 15.05 -17.21 -0.65
N MET A 376 13.82 -17.59 -1.01
CA MET A 376 13.51 -18.95 -1.48
C MET A 376 14.17 -19.28 -2.81
N GLU A 377 14.08 -18.38 -3.78
CA GLU A 377 14.59 -18.62 -5.13
C GLU A 377 16.12 -18.69 -5.16
N ARG A 378 16.80 -17.86 -4.35
CA ARG A 378 18.25 -17.99 -4.16
C ARG A 378 18.65 -19.28 -3.44
N THR A 379 17.83 -19.74 -2.49
CA THR A 379 18.05 -21.03 -1.83
C THR A 379 17.92 -22.19 -2.82
N LEU A 380 16.95 -22.14 -3.75
CA LEU A 380 16.83 -23.15 -4.81
C LEU A 380 17.98 -23.11 -5.82
N ASP A 381 18.50 -21.91 -6.14
CA ASP A 381 19.72 -21.79 -6.96
C ASP A 381 20.92 -22.48 -6.29
N LEU A 382 21.10 -22.29 -4.97
CA LEU A 382 22.13 -22.97 -4.20
C LEU A 382 21.97 -24.50 -4.25
N VAL A 383 20.74 -25.01 -4.05
CA VAL A 383 20.46 -26.45 -4.15
C VAL A 383 20.81 -26.98 -5.55
N ALA A 384 20.41 -26.26 -6.61
CA ALA A 384 20.70 -26.64 -7.99
C ALA A 384 22.20 -26.73 -8.26
N GLU A 385 22.96 -25.73 -7.81
CA GLU A 385 24.42 -25.70 -7.93
C GLU A 385 25.08 -26.89 -7.19
N MET A 386 24.71 -27.11 -5.95
CA MET A 386 25.31 -28.11 -5.09
C MET A 386 24.99 -29.56 -5.54
N LEU A 387 23.82 -29.78 -6.14
CA LEU A 387 23.42 -31.08 -6.68
C LEU A 387 23.72 -31.22 -8.19
N ASN A 388 24.33 -30.20 -8.82
CA ASN A 388 24.58 -30.14 -10.24
C ASN A 388 23.31 -30.37 -11.08
N LEU A 389 22.22 -29.72 -10.67
CA LEU A 389 20.93 -29.73 -11.37
C LEU A 389 20.71 -28.41 -12.13
N ASP A 390 19.91 -28.49 -13.18
CA ASP A 390 19.44 -27.29 -13.88
C ASP A 390 18.52 -26.45 -12.96
N ILE A 391 18.66 -25.11 -13.01
CA ILE A 391 17.89 -24.18 -12.16
C ILE A 391 16.39 -24.20 -12.44
N ALA A 392 15.96 -24.51 -13.66
CA ALA A 392 14.56 -24.69 -13.97
C ALA A 392 14.04 -26.05 -13.50
N GLU A 393 14.87 -27.08 -13.62
CA GLU A 393 14.50 -28.45 -13.25
C GLU A 393 14.31 -28.62 -11.73
N ILE A 394 15.17 -28.02 -10.87
CA ILE A 394 14.99 -28.07 -9.42
C ILE A 394 13.66 -27.46 -9.01
N ARG A 395 13.26 -26.35 -9.64
CA ARG A 395 11.96 -25.71 -9.43
C ARG A 395 10.81 -26.60 -9.87
N ARG A 396 10.89 -27.11 -11.11
CA ARG A 396 9.87 -28.02 -11.68
C ARG A 396 9.57 -29.22 -10.78
N ARG A 397 10.59 -29.82 -10.16
CA ARG A 397 10.44 -30.96 -9.24
C ARG A 397 9.66 -30.65 -7.98
N ASN A 398 9.67 -29.39 -7.58
CA ASN A 398 9.10 -28.92 -6.31
C ASN A 398 7.82 -28.10 -6.46
N LEU A 399 7.45 -27.66 -7.67
CA LEU A 399 6.21 -26.90 -7.90
C LEU A 399 4.98 -27.70 -7.51
N ILE A 400 4.03 -27.04 -6.86
CA ILE A 400 2.70 -27.61 -6.56
C ILE A 400 1.99 -27.93 -7.87
N PRO A 401 1.61 -29.20 -8.11
CA PRO A 401 0.97 -29.60 -9.35
C PRO A 401 -0.50 -29.15 -9.40
N ALA A 402 -1.04 -28.88 -10.61
CA ALA A 402 -2.40 -28.39 -10.82
C ALA A 402 -3.49 -29.27 -10.18
N ASN A 403 -3.29 -30.59 -10.15
CA ASN A 403 -4.24 -31.54 -9.56
C ASN A 403 -4.25 -31.55 -8.00
N ALA A 404 -3.35 -30.80 -7.36
CA ALA A 404 -3.35 -30.62 -5.90
C ALA A 404 -4.17 -29.41 -5.45
N MET A 405 -4.69 -28.62 -6.38
CA MET A 405 -5.51 -27.42 -6.07
C MET A 405 -6.94 -27.81 -5.66
N PRO A 406 -7.53 -27.13 -4.66
CA PRO A 406 -6.96 -26.11 -3.78
C PRO A 406 -5.90 -26.68 -2.82
N TYR A 407 -4.74 -26.02 -2.70
CA TYR A 407 -3.60 -26.48 -1.91
C TYR A 407 -3.50 -25.72 -0.59
N GLN A 408 -3.49 -26.44 0.53
CA GLN A 408 -3.32 -25.87 1.86
C GLN A 408 -1.84 -25.87 2.25
N MET A 409 -1.30 -24.68 2.57
CA MET A 409 0.13 -24.50 2.90
C MET A 409 0.51 -24.93 4.32
N GLY A 410 -0.47 -25.20 5.20
CA GLY A 410 -0.22 -25.50 6.61
C GLY A 410 0.02 -24.29 7.52
N LEU A 411 0.00 -23.08 6.98
CA LEU A 411 0.21 -21.81 7.70
C LEU A 411 -1.09 -21.04 7.88
N ILE A 412 -1.12 -20.20 8.90
CA ILE A 412 -2.20 -19.21 9.12
C ILE A 412 -1.70 -17.84 8.65
N PHE A 413 -2.50 -17.18 7.83
CA PHE A 413 -2.18 -15.84 7.37
C PHE A 413 -2.53 -14.77 8.43
N ARG A 414 -2.09 -13.54 8.21
CA ARG A 414 -2.24 -12.42 9.16
C ARG A 414 -3.68 -12.06 9.54
N ASP A 415 -4.65 -12.49 8.78
CA ASP A 415 -6.09 -12.29 9.03
C ASP A 415 -6.73 -13.44 9.83
N GLY A 416 -5.91 -14.43 10.26
CA GLY A 416 -6.36 -15.59 11.00
C GLY A 416 -6.90 -16.73 10.14
N ALA A 417 -6.93 -16.57 8.81
CA ALA A 417 -7.37 -17.61 7.89
C ALA A 417 -6.21 -18.53 7.47
N PRO A 418 -6.47 -19.81 7.15
CA PRO A 418 -5.47 -20.69 6.55
C PRO A 418 -4.95 -20.12 5.21
N VAL A 419 -3.66 -20.31 4.95
CA VAL A 419 -3.09 -20.01 3.62
C VAL A 419 -3.49 -21.12 2.66
N VAL A 420 -4.34 -20.78 1.70
CA VAL A 420 -4.85 -21.70 0.68
C VAL A 420 -4.60 -21.10 -0.70
N TYR A 421 -3.98 -21.87 -1.58
CA TYR A 421 -3.90 -21.55 -3.00
C TYR A 421 -5.11 -22.19 -3.69
N ASP A 422 -6.00 -21.35 -4.21
CA ASP A 422 -7.32 -21.77 -4.71
C ASP A 422 -7.26 -22.49 -6.04
N SER A 423 -6.35 -22.06 -6.92
CA SER A 423 -6.24 -22.56 -8.30
C SER A 423 -4.86 -22.27 -8.88
N GLY A 424 -4.56 -22.87 -10.02
CA GLY A 424 -3.36 -22.60 -10.81
C GLY A 424 -2.70 -23.86 -11.36
N ASP A 425 -1.91 -23.67 -12.42
CA ASP A 425 -0.98 -24.65 -12.96
C ASP A 425 0.41 -24.03 -13.00
N TYR A 426 1.13 -24.17 -11.88
CA TYR A 426 2.46 -23.56 -11.70
C TYR A 426 3.53 -24.21 -12.60
N PRO A 427 3.55 -25.55 -12.78
CA PRO A 427 4.42 -26.19 -13.76
C PRO A 427 4.23 -25.66 -15.19
N GLU A 428 2.98 -25.52 -15.64
CA GLU A 428 2.69 -24.99 -16.99
C GLU A 428 3.10 -23.52 -17.11
N CYS A 429 2.82 -22.71 -16.07
CA CYS A 429 3.24 -21.30 -16.03
C CYS A 429 4.76 -21.17 -16.20
N GLN A 430 5.56 -21.98 -15.48
CA GLN A 430 7.01 -22.01 -15.65
C GLN A 430 7.41 -22.48 -17.06
N ALA A 431 6.80 -23.52 -17.58
CA ALA A 431 7.09 -24.04 -18.92
C ALA A 431 6.82 -22.98 -20.01
N MET A 432 5.72 -22.24 -19.92
CA MET A 432 5.41 -21.14 -20.82
C MET A 432 6.45 -20.02 -20.76
N ALA A 433 6.90 -19.64 -19.56
CA ALA A 433 7.93 -18.61 -19.38
C ALA A 433 9.28 -19.05 -19.98
N LEU A 434 9.71 -20.29 -19.71
CA LEU A 434 10.94 -20.87 -20.27
C LEU A 434 10.91 -20.94 -21.80
N LYS A 435 9.76 -21.33 -22.37
CA LYS A 435 9.55 -21.33 -23.82
C LYS A 435 9.60 -19.91 -24.39
N GLY A 436 8.96 -18.96 -23.69
CA GLY A 436 8.89 -17.56 -24.13
C GLY A 436 10.24 -16.86 -24.22
N CYS A 437 11.20 -17.22 -23.34
CA CYS A 437 12.56 -16.69 -23.36
C CYS A 437 13.58 -17.58 -24.10
N ASP A 438 13.13 -18.66 -24.73
CA ASP A 438 14.01 -19.66 -25.37
C ASP A 438 15.12 -20.12 -24.42
N TYR A 439 14.72 -20.63 -23.24
CA TYR A 439 15.66 -21.05 -22.19
C TYR A 439 16.64 -22.11 -22.69
N SER A 440 16.16 -23.08 -23.47
CA SER A 440 17.01 -24.17 -24.02
C SER A 440 18.12 -23.68 -24.95
N GLY A 441 17.91 -22.54 -25.65
CA GLY A 441 18.92 -21.90 -26.50
C GLY A 441 19.82 -20.89 -25.76
N PHE A 442 19.62 -20.67 -24.45
CA PHE A 442 20.32 -19.61 -23.73
C PHE A 442 21.83 -19.79 -23.68
N GLU A 443 22.33 -21.00 -23.44
CA GLU A 443 23.77 -21.30 -23.35
C GLU A 443 24.50 -20.93 -24.65
N VAL A 444 23.90 -21.26 -25.81
CA VAL A 444 24.45 -20.91 -27.14
C VAL A 444 24.49 -19.39 -27.32
N ARG A 445 23.41 -18.69 -26.92
CA ARG A 445 23.37 -17.22 -26.99
C ARG A 445 24.39 -16.57 -26.03
N GLN A 446 24.59 -17.14 -24.86
CA GLN A 446 25.57 -16.65 -23.89
C GLN A 446 27.00 -16.79 -24.41
N MET A 447 27.33 -17.94 -25.00
CA MET A 447 28.66 -18.16 -25.64
C MET A 447 28.89 -17.18 -26.80
N ALA A 448 27.91 -17.00 -27.67
CA ALA A 448 27.99 -16.03 -28.76
C ALA A 448 28.17 -14.59 -28.25
N ALA A 449 27.42 -14.19 -27.26
CA ALA A 449 27.54 -12.87 -26.65
C ALA A 449 28.94 -12.63 -26.01
N ARG A 450 29.50 -13.65 -25.35
CA ARG A 450 30.85 -13.58 -24.78
C ARG A 450 31.92 -13.41 -25.85
N ALA A 451 31.77 -14.09 -27.00
CA ALA A 451 32.67 -13.93 -28.13
C ALA A 451 32.66 -12.50 -28.72
N GLU A 452 31.58 -11.77 -28.53
CA GLU A 452 31.42 -10.37 -28.91
C GLU A 452 31.78 -9.39 -27.77
N GLY A 453 32.29 -9.88 -26.64
CA GLY A 453 32.63 -9.06 -25.46
C GLY A 453 31.41 -8.62 -24.61
N ARG A 454 30.22 -9.22 -24.84
CA ARG A 454 29.00 -8.97 -24.07
C ARG A 454 28.76 -10.09 -23.07
N TYR A 455 28.32 -9.72 -21.86
CA TYR A 455 28.01 -10.69 -20.80
C TYR A 455 26.52 -10.65 -20.51
N ILE A 456 25.82 -11.74 -20.79
CA ILE A 456 24.40 -11.91 -20.51
C ILE A 456 24.19 -13.00 -19.48
N GLY A 457 23.17 -12.84 -18.64
CA GLY A 457 22.76 -13.80 -17.61
C GLY A 457 21.28 -14.10 -17.71
N ILE A 458 20.86 -15.22 -17.10
CA ILE A 458 19.47 -15.58 -16.96
C ILE A 458 19.20 -15.96 -15.50
N GLY A 459 18.04 -15.59 -14.97
CA GLY A 459 17.53 -15.99 -13.67
C GLY A 459 16.08 -16.41 -13.78
N ILE A 460 15.66 -17.30 -12.90
CA ILE A 460 14.29 -17.81 -12.81
C ILE A 460 13.79 -17.55 -11.41
N ALA A 461 12.55 -17.07 -11.29
CA ALA A 461 11.84 -16.98 -10.03
C ALA A 461 10.36 -17.30 -10.25
N ASN A 462 9.77 -18.05 -9.33
CA ASN A 462 8.35 -18.34 -9.29
C ASN A 462 7.75 -17.63 -8.06
N ALA A 463 6.60 -16.98 -8.26
CA ALA A 463 5.92 -16.22 -7.21
C ALA A 463 4.42 -16.43 -7.24
N VAL A 464 3.80 -16.41 -6.07
CA VAL A 464 2.34 -16.38 -5.90
C VAL A 464 1.97 -15.12 -5.13
N GLU A 465 0.99 -14.37 -5.64
CA GLU A 465 0.46 -13.16 -5.00
C GLU A 465 -0.99 -13.39 -4.59
N GLY A 466 -1.31 -13.13 -3.32
CA GLY A 466 -2.68 -13.10 -2.84
C GLY A 466 -3.38 -11.81 -3.26
N THR A 467 -4.60 -11.91 -3.78
CA THR A 467 -5.42 -10.78 -4.22
C THR A 467 -6.62 -10.56 -3.32
N GLY A 468 -7.22 -9.38 -3.37
CA GLY A 468 -8.47 -9.08 -2.66
C GLY A 468 -8.35 -8.99 -1.15
N LEU A 469 -7.16 -8.71 -0.61
CA LEU A 469 -6.96 -8.62 0.83
C LEU A 469 -7.70 -7.43 1.45
N GLY A 470 -8.20 -7.64 2.66
CA GLY A 470 -8.96 -6.64 3.41
C GLY A 470 -10.47 -6.89 3.37
N PRO A 471 -11.24 -6.15 4.20
CA PRO A 471 -12.61 -6.57 4.50
C PRO A 471 -13.61 -6.32 3.38
N PHE A 472 -13.59 -5.13 2.73
CA PHE A 472 -14.62 -4.74 1.74
C PHE A 472 -14.21 -3.47 0.98
N GLU A 473 -14.96 -3.13 -0.08
CA GLU A 473 -15.13 -1.80 -0.65
C GLU A 473 -16.62 -1.54 -0.91
N GLY A 474 -17.01 -0.27 -0.85
CA GLY A 474 -18.38 0.14 -1.19
C GLY A 474 -18.47 0.65 -2.62
N ALA A 475 -19.62 0.44 -3.25
CA ALA A 475 -19.99 1.07 -4.50
C ALA A 475 -21.44 1.55 -4.50
N THR A 476 -21.70 2.64 -5.19
CA THR A 476 -23.05 3.16 -5.41
C THR A 476 -23.21 3.45 -6.89
N ILE A 477 -24.29 2.93 -7.48
CA ILE A 477 -24.69 3.20 -8.86
C ILE A 477 -26.00 3.98 -8.84
N LYS A 478 -26.05 5.07 -9.61
CA LYS A 478 -27.25 5.91 -9.76
C LYS A 478 -27.44 6.29 -11.21
N VAL A 479 -28.60 5.98 -11.76
CA VAL A 479 -29.05 6.54 -13.04
C VAL A 479 -29.54 7.97 -12.79
N MET A 480 -29.06 8.89 -13.60
CA MET A 480 -29.38 10.31 -13.53
C MET A 480 -30.53 10.64 -14.50
N PRO A 481 -31.30 11.73 -14.25
CA PRO A 481 -32.36 12.17 -15.19
C PRO A 481 -31.87 12.43 -16.62
N SER A 482 -30.58 12.60 -16.82
CA SER A 482 -29.96 12.73 -18.15
C SER A 482 -29.72 11.40 -18.87
N GLY A 483 -30.04 10.26 -18.27
CA GLY A 483 -29.70 8.93 -18.76
C GLY A 483 -28.24 8.54 -18.53
N ARG A 484 -27.39 9.42 -17.97
CA ARG A 484 -26.03 9.09 -17.55
C ARG A 484 -26.04 8.29 -16.25
N VAL A 485 -24.99 7.53 -16.02
CA VAL A 485 -24.85 6.70 -14.82
C VAL A 485 -23.71 7.24 -13.96
N ALA A 486 -24.00 7.57 -12.71
CA ALA A 486 -23.00 7.95 -11.71
C ALA A 486 -22.58 6.71 -10.92
N LEU A 487 -21.29 6.38 -10.97
CA LEU A 487 -20.64 5.31 -10.20
C LEU A 487 -19.75 5.96 -9.14
N LYS A 488 -19.94 5.57 -7.88
CA LYS A 488 -19.13 6.07 -6.76
C LYS A 488 -18.52 4.90 -6.00
N THR A 489 -17.23 5.05 -5.60
CA THR A 489 -16.50 4.07 -4.78
C THR A 489 -15.46 4.74 -3.89
N GLY A 490 -15.10 4.07 -2.78
CA GLY A 490 -14.04 4.50 -1.87
C GLY A 490 -12.61 4.31 -2.40
N ALA A 491 -12.44 3.56 -3.48
CA ALA A 491 -11.14 3.27 -4.08
C ALA A 491 -10.46 4.56 -4.60
N ALA A 492 -9.27 4.89 -4.08
CA ALA A 492 -8.52 6.06 -4.54
C ALA A 492 -7.62 5.71 -5.73
N PRO A 493 -7.54 6.54 -6.79
CA PRO A 493 -6.68 6.29 -7.95
C PRO A 493 -5.22 6.61 -7.63
N GLN A 494 -4.26 5.90 -8.25
CA GLN A 494 -2.84 6.25 -8.28
C GLN A 494 -2.21 5.96 -9.66
N GLY A 495 -3.00 6.15 -10.73
CA GLY A 495 -2.57 5.93 -12.11
C GLY A 495 -2.92 4.55 -12.69
N GLN A 496 -3.61 3.66 -11.94
CA GLN A 496 -4.04 2.34 -12.42
C GLN A 496 -5.31 2.38 -13.31
N ALA A 497 -5.82 3.56 -13.62
CA ALA A 497 -7.01 3.77 -14.45
C ALA A 497 -8.31 3.21 -13.81
N HIS A 498 -8.54 3.47 -12.53
CA HIS A 498 -9.76 3.03 -11.84
C HIS A 498 -11.03 3.59 -12.47
N HIS A 499 -11.02 4.84 -12.97
CA HIS A 499 -12.16 5.40 -13.68
C HIS A 499 -12.52 4.56 -14.91
N THR A 500 -11.52 4.16 -15.70
CA THR A 500 -11.73 3.32 -16.88
C THR A 500 -12.19 1.92 -16.51
N THR A 501 -11.46 1.23 -15.61
CA THR A 501 -11.71 -0.20 -15.33
C THR A 501 -13.05 -0.42 -14.64
N LEU A 502 -13.44 0.45 -13.71
CA LEU A 502 -14.74 0.34 -13.03
C LEU A 502 -15.89 0.78 -13.95
N ALA A 503 -15.66 1.76 -14.84
CA ALA A 503 -16.64 2.11 -15.87
C ALA A 503 -16.86 0.97 -16.87
N GLN A 504 -15.79 0.22 -17.26
CA GLN A 504 -15.92 -0.96 -18.12
C GLN A 504 -16.90 -2.00 -17.53
N LEU A 505 -16.73 -2.33 -16.23
CA LEU A 505 -17.60 -3.30 -15.54
C LEU A 505 -19.06 -2.84 -15.54
N CYS A 506 -19.31 -1.58 -15.17
CA CYS A 506 -20.65 -1.03 -15.12
C CYS A 506 -21.29 -0.91 -16.51
N ALA A 507 -20.53 -0.47 -17.51
CA ALA A 507 -21.00 -0.30 -18.88
C ALA A 507 -21.31 -1.63 -19.57
N GLU A 508 -20.50 -2.67 -19.33
CA GLU A 508 -20.74 -4.03 -19.80
C GLU A 508 -22.09 -4.55 -19.36
N GLU A 509 -22.39 -4.42 -18.06
CA GLU A 509 -23.63 -4.98 -17.48
C GLU A 509 -24.88 -4.19 -17.84
N LEU A 510 -24.77 -2.87 -17.97
CA LEU A 510 -25.90 -2.02 -18.41
C LEU A 510 -25.99 -1.91 -19.93
N ASN A 511 -25.12 -2.58 -20.67
CA ASN A 511 -25.04 -2.52 -22.13
C ASN A 511 -25.13 -1.08 -22.67
N ILE A 512 -24.29 -0.19 -22.10
CA ILE A 512 -24.20 1.23 -22.49
C ILE A 512 -22.79 1.62 -22.86
N SER A 513 -22.62 2.74 -23.57
CA SER A 513 -21.30 3.26 -23.85
C SER A 513 -20.58 3.71 -22.59
N ILE A 514 -19.27 3.40 -22.48
CA ILE A 514 -18.43 3.72 -21.31
C ILE A 514 -18.35 5.22 -21.00
N ASP A 515 -18.49 6.08 -22.01
CA ASP A 515 -18.51 7.54 -21.86
C ASP A 515 -19.78 8.10 -21.19
N LYS A 516 -20.83 7.27 -21.06
CA LYS A 516 -22.03 7.59 -20.28
C LYS A 516 -21.85 7.35 -18.77
N ILE A 517 -20.72 6.78 -18.32
CA ILE A 517 -20.45 6.52 -16.92
C ILE A 517 -19.60 7.64 -16.32
N ASP A 518 -20.10 8.30 -15.29
CA ASP A 518 -19.37 9.29 -14.50
C ASP A 518 -18.85 8.63 -13.21
N VAL A 519 -17.54 8.44 -13.11
CA VAL A 519 -16.91 7.75 -11.98
C VAL A 519 -16.36 8.73 -10.98
N LEU A 520 -16.77 8.62 -9.71
CA LEU A 520 -16.22 9.34 -8.57
C LEU A 520 -15.54 8.37 -7.61
N THR A 521 -14.29 8.64 -7.29
CA THR A 521 -13.44 7.79 -6.46
C THR A 521 -12.85 8.56 -5.28
N GLY A 522 -12.50 7.86 -4.19
CA GLY A 522 -11.67 8.39 -3.14
C GLY A 522 -12.21 9.55 -2.31
N ASP A 523 -13.54 9.74 -2.25
CA ASP A 523 -14.20 10.75 -1.42
C ASP A 523 -15.01 10.07 -0.30
N THR A 524 -14.64 10.31 0.95
CA THR A 524 -15.26 9.65 2.10
C THR A 524 -16.73 10.03 2.34
N ASN A 525 -17.23 11.10 1.73
CA ASN A 525 -18.64 11.46 1.77
C ASN A 525 -19.45 10.90 0.59
N ALA A 526 -18.76 10.36 -0.43
CA ALA A 526 -19.45 9.83 -1.61
C ALA A 526 -19.99 8.40 -1.40
N VAL A 527 -19.37 7.63 -0.51
CA VAL A 527 -19.76 6.27 -0.12
C VAL A 527 -19.62 6.11 1.38
N SER A 528 -20.49 5.31 1.97
CA SER A 528 -20.50 5.07 3.42
C SER A 528 -19.33 4.21 3.90
N LEU A 529 -18.83 3.32 3.04
CA LEU A 529 -17.79 2.36 3.37
C LEU A 529 -16.72 2.34 2.31
N GLY A 530 -15.46 2.30 2.74
CA GLY A 530 -14.29 2.14 1.90
C GLY A 530 -13.05 1.89 2.74
N VAL A 531 -12.01 1.35 2.13
CA VAL A 531 -10.72 1.08 2.79
C VAL A 531 -9.59 1.76 2.02
N GLY A 532 -9.57 1.61 0.71
CA GLY A 532 -8.55 2.21 -0.16
C GLY A 532 -7.89 1.23 -1.11
N THR A 533 -6.90 1.72 -1.83
CA THR A 533 -6.21 1.03 -2.93
C THR A 533 -4.84 0.51 -2.50
N PHE A 534 -4.77 -0.76 -2.15
CA PHE A 534 -3.56 -1.52 -1.79
C PHE A 534 -3.85 -3.03 -1.89
N ALA A 535 -2.85 -3.89 -1.66
CA ALA A 535 -3.00 -5.34 -1.51
C ALA A 535 -3.78 -6.01 -2.67
N SER A 536 -3.60 -5.55 -3.90
CA SER A 536 -4.22 -6.12 -5.12
C SER A 536 -5.74 -6.30 -5.02
N ARG A 537 -6.44 -5.38 -4.35
CA ARG A 537 -7.84 -5.55 -3.93
C ARG A 537 -8.87 -4.86 -4.82
N ILE A 538 -8.46 -3.94 -5.70
CA ILE A 538 -9.45 -3.11 -6.40
C ILE A 538 -10.28 -3.91 -7.39
N ALA A 539 -9.67 -4.72 -8.25
CA ALA A 539 -10.43 -5.54 -9.20
C ALA A 539 -11.36 -6.53 -8.45
N VAL A 540 -10.88 -7.12 -7.36
CA VAL A 540 -11.64 -8.11 -6.59
C VAL A 540 -12.71 -7.44 -5.73
N ASN A 541 -12.34 -6.53 -4.80
CA ASN A 541 -13.29 -5.98 -3.83
C ASN A 541 -14.15 -4.87 -4.44
N ALA A 542 -13.53 -3.82 -5.02
CA ALA A 542 -14.29 -2.71 -5.60
C ALA A 542 -15.01 -3.14 -6.88
N GLY A 543 -14.37 -3.95 -7.73
CA GLY A 543 -14.99 -4.50 -8.94
C GLY A 543 -16.22 -5.35 -8.63
N SER A 544 -16.15 -6.26 -7.64
CA SER A 544 -17.30 -7.05 -7.20
C SER A 544 -18.42 -6.18 -6.62
N SER A 545 -18.07 -5.13 -5.86
CA SER A 545 -19.07 -4.19 -5.33
C SER A 545 -19.75 -3.39 -6.43
N VAL A 546 -19.01 -2.97 -7.45
CA VAL A 546 -19.57 -2.31 -8.65
C VAL A 546 -20.50 -3.27 -9.40
N HIS A 547 -20.06 -4.51 -9.64
CA HIS A 547 -20.85 -5.55 -10.27
C HIS A 547 -22.19 -5.74 -9.54
N LEU A 548 -22.19 -6.03 -8.25
CA LEU A 548 -23.41 -6.24 -7.46
C LEU A 548 -24.33 -5.01 -7.43
N ALA A 549 -23.78 -3.81 -7.30
CA ALA A 549 -24.56 -2.59 -7.33
C ALA A 549 -25.18 -2.34 -8.72
N THR A 550 -24.46 -2.65 -9.78
CA THR A 550 -24.94 -2.53 -11.16
C THR A 550 -26.06 -3.52 -11.44
N GLN A 551 -25.90 -4.79 -11.02
CA GLN A 551 -26.97 -5.80 -11.13
C GLN A 551 -28.25 -5.38 -10.39
N SER A 552 -28.11 -4.78 -9.19
CA SER A 552 -29.26 -4.26 -8.44
C SER A 552 -29.99 -3.15 -9.20
N VAL A 553 -29.24 -2.25 -9.86
CA VAL A 553 -29.83 -1.18 -10.69
C VAL A 553 -30.44 -1.76 -11.96
N TYR A 554 -29.76 -2.69 -12.63
CA TYR A 554 -30.30 -3.40 -13.80
C TYR A 554 -31.68 -4.00 -13.52
N GLY A 555 -31.80 -4.78 -12.43
CA GLY A 555 -33.09 -5.37 -12.06
C GLY A 555 -34.19 -4.35 -11.75
N LYS A 556 -33.83 -3.17 -11.18
CA LYS A 556 -34.80 -2.07 -10.97
C LYS A 556 -35.25 -1.44 -12.28
N LEU A 557 -34.32 -1.20 -13.21
CA LEU A 557 -34.64 -0.65 -14.53
C LEU A 557 -35.54 -1.59 -15.32
N MET A 558 -35.25 -2.90 -15.34
CA MET A 558 -36.09 -3.89 -16.02
C MET A 558 -37.52 -3.93 -15.45
N LYS A 559 -37.68 -3.90 -14.13
CA LYS A 559 -39.00 -3.84 -13.46
C LYS A 559 -39.77 -2.56 -13.80
N LEU A 560 -39.12 -1.41 -13.81
CA LEU A 560 -39.76 -0.16 -14.16
C LEU A 560 -40.19 -0.15 -15.65
N ALA A 561 -39.28 -0.60 -16.53
CA ALA A 561 -39.59 -0.71 -17.95
C ALA A 561 -40.74 -1.67 -18.24
N ALA A 562 -40.77 -2.84 -17.58
CA ALA A 562 -41.87 -3.79 -17.69
C ALA A 562 -43.23 -3.18 -17.32
N ALA A 563 -43.24 -2.38 -16.23
CA ALA A 563 -44.47 -1.67 -15.82
C ALA A 563 -44.89 -0.58 -16.81
N VAL A 564 -43.94 0.18 -17.37
CA VAL A 564 -44.20 1.24 -18.35
C VAL A 564 -44.66 0.68 -19.69
N LEU A 565 -44.00 -0.37 -20.19
CA LEU A 565 -44.30 -1.03 -21.46
C LEU A 565 -45.41 -2.08 -21.35
N GLN A 566 -45.88 -2.38 -20.14
CA GLN A 566 -46.95 -3.35 -19.84
C GLN A 566 -46.64 -4.78 -20.35
N VAL A 567 -45.40 -5.24 -20.21
CA VAL A 567 -44.92 -6.58 -20.59
C VAL A 567 -44.20 -7.26 -19.44
N GLY A 568 -43.84 -8.53 -19.61
CA GLY A 568 -43.02 -9.26 -18.65
C GLY A 568 -41.54 -8.80 -18.68
N GLU A 569 -40.84 -8.92 -17.53
CA GLU A 569 -39.38 -8.59 -17.50
C GLU A 569 -38.59 -9.47 -18.47
N ASP A 570 -39.00 -10.71 -18.68
CA ASP A 570 -38.36 -11.69 -19.58
C ASP A 570 -38.55 -11.34 -21.08
N ASP A 571 -39.51 -10.47 -21.40
CA ASP A 571 -39.76 -10.02 -22.77
C ASP A 571 -38.97 -8.75 -23.15
N LEU A 572 -38.08 -8.30 -22.26
CA LEU A 572 -37.31 -7.06 -22.43
C LEU A 572 -35.84 -7.33 -22.70
N GLU A 573 -35.24 -6.44 -23.50
CA GLU A 573 -33.78 -6.37 -23.69
C GLU A 573 -33.29 -4.95 -23.47
N MET A 574 -32.08 -4.82 -22.91
CA MET A 574 -31.42 -3.53 -22.67
C MET A 574 -30.29 -3.32 -23.67
N GLU A 575 -30.29 -2.20 -24.39
CA GLU A 575 -29.26 -1.85 -25.36
C GLU A 575 -29.08 -0.33 -25.44
N GLU A 576 -27.82 0.13 -25.36
CA GLU A 576 -27.39 1.55 -25.50
C GLU A 576 -28.11 2.58 -24.60
N GLY A 577 -28.64 2.12 -23.46
CA GLY A 577 -29.39 2.96 -22.50
C GLY A 577 -30.88 3.09 -22.80
N GLU A 578 -31.37 2.19 -23.61
CA GLU A 578 -32.80 1.95 -23.88
C GLU A 578 -33.17 0.53 -23.46
N ILE A 579 -34.42 0.36 -23.02
CA ILE A 579 -35.01 -0.95 -22.75
C ILE A 579 -36.20 -1.08 -23.69
N ARG A 580 -36.22 -2.16 -24.48
CA ARG A 580 -37.21 -2.41 -25.51
C ARG A 580 -37.76 -3.83 -25.40
N ILE A 581 -38.90 -4.04 -26.05
CA ILE A 581 -39.51 -5.38 -26.16
C ILE A 581 -38.67 -6.20 -27.14
N THR A 582 -38.29 -7.40 -26.72
CA THR A 582 -37.45 -8.33 -27.50
C THR A 582 -38.09 -8.67 -28.83
N GLY A 583 -37.39 -8.43 -29.93
CA GLY A 583 -37.86 -8.79 -31.28
C GLY A 583 -38.87 -7.83 -31.91
N GLU A 584 -39.26 -6.74 -31.26
CA GLU A 584 -40.16 -5.73 -31.80
C GLU A 584 -39.38 -4.45 -32.18
N GLN A 585 -39.80 -3.78 -33.29
CA GLN A 585 -39.35 -2.43 -33.63
C GLN A 585 -40.43 -1.44 -33.23
N GLY A 586 -40.25 -0.72 -32.12
CA GLY A 586 -41.18 0.39 -31.85
C GLY A 586 -41.26 0.84 -30.39
N ASP A 587 -41.61 -0.01 -29.47
CA ASP A 587 -41.84 0.43 -28.08
C ASP A 587 -40.57 0.22 -27.22
N SER A 588 -39.96 1.32 -26.84
CA SER A 588 -38.78 1.38 -25.95
C SER A 588 -38.95 2.48 -24.91
N VAL A 589 -38.22 2.38 -23.82
CA VAL A 589 -38.12 3.40 -22.80
C VAL A 589 -36.63 3.64 -22.47
N THR A 590 -36.22 4.88 -22.43
CA THR A 590 -34.85 5.28 -22.13
C THR A 590 -34.58 5.33 -20.62
N PHE A 591 -33.31 5.29 -20.22
CA PHE A 591 -32.91 5.50 -18.82
C PHE A 591 -33.34 6.86 -18.27
N SER A 592 -33.52 7.87 -19.14
CA SER A 592 -33.96 9.19 -18.73
C SER A 592 -35.46 9.30 -18.51
N GLU A 593 -36.25 8.37 -19.05
CA GLU A 593 -37.71 8.32 -18.90
C GLU A 593 -38.13 7.47 -17.68
N LEU A 594 -37.24 6.58 -17.21
CA LEU A 594 -37.41 5.75 -16.02
C LEU A 594 -36.95 6.48 -14.74
#